data_3762a098aabc95ef84d6837027cabce9
#
_entry.id   3762a098aabc95ef84d6837027cabce9
#
_cell.length_a   1.000
_cell.length_b   1.000
_cell.length_c   1.000
_cell.angle_alpha   90.00
_cell.angle_beta   90.00
_cell.angle_gamma   90.00
#
_symmetry.space_group_name_H-M   'P 1'
#
loop_
_entity.id
_entity.type
_entity.pdbx_description
1 polymer ?
#
loop_
_entity_poly.entity_id
_entity_poly.type
_entity_poly.pdbx_seq_one_letter_code
_entity_poly.pdbx_strand_id
1 'polypeptide(L)'
;MKLFCVGCGPGDPELLTVKAVNLIKNAEIIFAPTAREGRPSIALSVVERYVDKFAKIVDLVFPMVKDRESLKDYWRRNADKIADAVRTEKRVIYLTVGDPALYSTWIYIHRELQKNHSDIEIDIVPGIASMFAFAAQAKMSLVEGDETLAIVPACYDLDRVKQTANSCDTVIFLKDGRYFDSVIEMLADVGFADDSMIGIAQDVSVTGEIMKMSKLSDLRGIKGNTEKYFSIMVAKKKNG
;
A
#
# COMPACT_ATOMS: atom_id res chain seq x y z
N MET A 1 3.24 12.06 -25.59
CA MET A 1 4.12 11.24 -24.70
C MET A 1 3.30 10.93 -23.45
N LYS A 2 3.14 9.65 -23.10
CA LYS A 2 2.21 9.24 -22.05
C LYS A 2 2.80 8.19 -21.12
N LEU A 3 2.70 8.42 -19.82
CA LEU A 3 3.06 7.49 -18.76
C LEU A 3 1.80 6.92 -18.12
N PHE A 4 1.80 5.61 -17.85
CA PHE A 4 0.75 4.97 -17.07
C PHE A 4 1.28 4.57 -15.70
N CYS A 5 0.73 5.10 -14.62
CA CYS A 5 0.93 4.56 -13.28
C CYS A 5 -0.12 3.50 -13.00
N VAL A 6 0.29 2.27 -12.73
CA VAL A 6 -0.61 1.12 -12.59
C VAL A 6 -0.56 0.58 -11.17
N GLY A 7 -1.69 0.60 -10.49
CA GLY A 7 -1.92 -0.12 -9.25
C GLY A 7 -2.04 -1.62 -9.48
N CYS A 8 -1.13 -2.37 -8.84
CA CYS A 8 -1.05 -3.83 -9.02
C CYS A 8 -1.93 -4.63 -8.05
N GLY A 9 -2.74 -3.94 -7.24
CA GLY A 9 -3.50 -4.64 -6.20
C GLY A 9 -2.62 -5.15 -5.05
N PRO A 10 -3.20 -5.94 -4.13
CA PRO A 10 -2.57 -6.28 -2.86
C PRO A 10 -1.51 -7.39 -2.99
N GLY A 11 -1.58 -8.21 -4.03
CA GLY A 11 -0.66 -9.34 -4.22
C GLY A 11 -1.17 -10.44 -5.12
N ASP A 12 -2.47 -10.75 -5.07
CA ASP A 12 -3.10 -11.73 -5.98
C ASP A 12 -3.22 -11.13 -7.39
N PRO A 13 -2.62 -11.78 -8.42
CA PRO A 13 -2.75 -11.31 -9.81
C PRO A 13 -4.19 -11.33 -10.34
N GLU A 14 -5.11 -12.06 -9.73
CA GLU A 14 -6.54 -12.08 -10.14
C GLU A 14 -7.31 -10.84 -9.63
N LEU A 15 -6.71 -10.08 -8.70
CA LEU A 15 -7.22 -8.80 -8.23
C LEU A 15 -6.73 -7.59 -9.05
N LEU A 16 -6.03 -7.83 -10.16
CA LEU A 16 -5.69 -6.78 -11.11
C LEU A 16 -6.95 -6.31 -11.86
N THR A 17 -7.02 -5.00 -12.10
CA THR A 17 -8.08 -4.49 -12.98
C THR A 17 -7.82 -4.92 -14.42
N VAL A 18 -8.89 -5.13 -15.21
CA VAL A 18 -8.78 -5.45 -16.64
C VAL A 18 -7.95 -4.40 -17.37
N LYS A 19 -8.09 -3.11 -17.01
CA LYS A 19 -7.30 -2.02 -17.59
C LYS A 19 -5.81 -2.19 -17.29
N ALA A 20 -5.45 -2.56 -16.06
CA ALA A 20 -4.06 -2.83 -15.67
C ALA A 20 -3.46 -3.97 -16.51
N VAL A 21 -4.15 -5.11 -16.59
CA VAL A 21 -3.71 -6.27 -17.39
C VAL A 21 -3.49 -5.90 -18.86
N ASN A 22 -4.41 -5.17 -19.47
CA ASN A 22 -4.30 -4.78 -20.87
C ASN A 22 -3.11 -3.83 -21.14
N LEU A 23 -2.81 -2.92 -20.21
CA LEU A 23 -1.66 -2.04 -20.31
C LEU A 23 -0.35 -2.82 -20.15
N ILE A 24 -0.25 -3.69 -19.13
CA ILE A 24 0.94 -4.46 -18.82
C ILE A 24 1.33 -5.39 -19.99
N LYS A 25 0.35 -6.09 -20.59
CA LYS A 25 0.58 -6.95 -21.76
C LYS A 25 1.17 -6.24 -22.97
N ASN A 26 0.95 -4.94 -23.07
CA ASN A 26 1.38 -4.14 -24.21
C ASN A 26 2.51 -3.16 -23.84
N ALA A 27 3.10 -3.28 -22.66
CA ALA A 27 4.16 -2.40 -22.21
C ALA A 27 5.46 -2.63 -23.02
N GLU A 28 6.16 -1.56 -23.34
CA GLU A 28 7.52 -1.59 -23.91
C GLU A 28 8.56 -1.47 -22.81
N ILE A 29 8.28 -0.58 -21.83
CA ILE A 29 9.09 -0.43 -20.61
C ILE A 29 8.18 -0.48 -19.38
N ILE A 30 8.64 -1.22 -18.39
CA ILE A 30 8.01 -1.31 -17.07
C ILE A 30 9.01 -0.88 -16.00
N PHE A 31 8.69 0.19 -15.30
CA PHE A 31 9.41 0.64 -14.11
C PHE A 31 8.86 -0.06 -12.88
N ALA A 32 9.72 -0.81 -12.20
CA ALA A 32 9.39 -1.64 -11.05
C ALA A 32 10.06 -1.09 -9.77
N PRO A 33 9.30 -0.55 -8.80
CA PRO A 33 9.89 -0.02 -7.57
C PRO A 33 10.44 -1.13 -6.68
N THR A 34 11.63 -0.90 -6.11
CA THR A 34 12.29 -1.80 -5.15
C THR A 34 12.89 -1.01 -3.99
N ALA A 35 13.00 -1.64 -2.81
CA ALA A 35 13.57 -1.00 -1.62
C ALA A 35 15.11 -0.89 -1.66
N ARG A 36 15.77 -1.73 -2.44
CA ARG A 36 17.23 -1.73 -2.63
C ARG A 36 17.60 -2.47 -3.90
N GLU A 37 18.76 -2.15 -4.43
CA GLU A 37 19.32 -2.82 -5.61
C GLU A 37 19.42 -4.34 -5.41
N GLY A 38 19.10 -5.11 -6.46
CA GLY A 38 19.12 -6.57 -6.44
C GLY A 38 17.99 -7.24 -5.66
N ARG A 39 17.05 -6.48 -5.08
CA ARG A 39 15.87 -7.06 -4.44
C ARG A 39 14.70 -7.11 -5.43
N PRO A 40 13.99 -8.24 -5.54
CA PRO A 40 12.83 -8.34 -6.42
C PRO A 40 11.77 -7.28 -6.08
N SER A 41 11.16 -6.69 -7.10
CA SER A 41 10.02 -5.80 -6.93
C SER A 41 8.76 -6.62 -6.67
N ILE A 42 8.08 -6.34 -5.55
CA ILE A 42 6.79 -6.98 -5.22
C ILE A 42 5.74 -6.61 -6.26
N ALA A 43 5.70 -5.35 -6.72
CA ALA A 43 4.76 -4.95 -7.75
C ALA A 43 4.98 -5.72 -9.06
N LEU A 44 6.24 -5.99 -9.43
CA LEU A 44 6.56 -6.78 -10.61
C LEU A 44 6.12 -8.25 -10.46
N SER A 45 6.37 -8.87 -9.29
CA SER A 45 5.99 -10.27 -9.06
C SER A 45 4.47 -10.52 -9.18
N VAL A 46 3.64 -9.54 -8.82
CA VAL A 46 2.17 -9.62 -8.99
C VAL A 46 1.77 -9.69 -10.46
N VAL A 47 2.48 -8.98 -11.32
CA VAL A 47 2.09 -8.82 -12.74
C VAL A 47 2.88 -9.69 -13.69
N GLU A 48 3.90 -10.39 -13.23
CA GLU A 48 4.91 -11.11 -14.04
C GLU A 48 4.30 -12.00 -15.11
N ARG A 49 3.24 -12.74 -14.79
CA ARG A 49 2.55 -13.64 -15.74
C ARG A 49 1.89 -12.92 -16.94
N TYR A 50 1.72 -11.60 -16.85
CA TYR A 50 1.13 -10.78 -17.91
C TYR A 50 2.15 -9.96 -18.69
N VAL A 51 3.40 -9.91 -18.23
CA VAL A 51 4.47 -9.12 -18.85
C VAL A 51 4.91 -9.81 -20.15
N ASP A 52 4.97 -9.04 -21.23
CA ASP A 52 5.50 -9.54 -22.49
C ASP A 52 7.02 -9.77 -22.36
N LYS A 53 7.51 -10.88 -22.94
CA LYS A 53 8.93 -11.27 -22.88
C LYS A 53 9.89 -10.25 -23.51
N PHE A 54 9.38 -9.35 -24.34
CA PHE A 54 10.18 -8.28 -24.97
C PHE A 54 10.12 -6.96 -24.20
N ALA A 55 9.25 -6.85 -23.17
CA ALA A 55 9.19 -5.67 -22.34
C ALA A 55 10.48 -5.49 -21.56
N LYS A 56 11.01 -4.29 -21.57
CA LYS A 56 12.18 -3.92 -20.78
C LYS A 56 11.78 -3.63 -19.34
N ILE A 57 12.32 -4.36 -18.38
CA ILE A 57 12.12 -4.11 -16.96
C ILE A 57 13.24 -3.22 -16.43
N VAL A 58 12.86 -2.16 -15.73
CA VAL A 58 13.79 -1.20 -15.10
C VAL A 58 13.47 -1.06 -13.63
N ASP A 59 14.39 -1.50 -12.79
CA ASP A 59 14.25 -1.33 -11.34
C ASP A 59 14.47 0.14 -10.94
N LEU A 60 13.57 0.64 -10.11
CA LEU A 60 13.69 1.94 -9.48
C LEU A 60 13.89 1.79 -7.96
N VAL A 61 15.06 2.18 -7.49
CA VAL A 61 15.39 2.05 -6.07
C VAL A 61 14.77 3.19 -5.25
N PHE A 62 14.05 2.82 -4.20
CA PHE A 62 13.49 3.70 -3.19
C PHE A 62 14.00 3.25 -1.80
N PRO A 63 15.15 3.73 -1.36
CA PRO A 63 15.74 3.25 -0.11
C PRO A 63 14.87 3.64 1.10
N MET A 64 14.77 2.73 2.05
CA MET A 64 14.05 2.96 3.30
C MET A 64 14.93 3.71 4.30
N VAL A 65 15.31 4.94 3.99
CA VAL A 65 16.10 5.83 4.86
C VAL A 65 15.20 6.90 5.47
N LYS A 66 15.58 7.40 6.66
CA LYS A 66 14.82 8.45 7.36
C LYS A 66 15.15 9.86 6.85
N ASP A 67 16.31 10.03 6.21
CA ASP A 67 16.74 11.32 5.70
C ASP A 67 15.94 11.73 4.45
N ARG A 68 15.11 12.75 4.62
CA ARG A 68 14.23 13.26 3.56
C ARG A 68 14.99 13.94 2.42
N GLU A 69 16.15 14.54 2.67
CA GLU A 69 16.92 15.21 1.61
C GLU A 69 17.52 14.18 0.64
N SER A 70 18.11 13.12 1.19
CA SER A 70 18.59 11.98 0.38
C SER A 70 17.45 11.38 -0.45
N LEU A 71 16.25 11.25 0.11
CA LEU A 71 15.09 10.71 -0.63
C LEU A 71 14.67 11.58 -1.81
N LYS A 72 14.76 12.92 -1.70
CA LYS A 72 14.43 13.84 -2.80
C LYS A 72 15.33 13.60 -4.03
N ASP A 73 16.60 13.34 -3.82
CA ASP A 73 17.52 13.03 -4.92
C ASP A 73 17.17 11.73 -5.63
N TYR A 74 16.74 10.69 -4.88
CA TYR A 74 16.25 9.45 -5.48
C TYR A 74 14.96 9.70 -6.28
N TRP A 75 14.01 10.47 -5.74
CA TRP A 75 12.76 10.77 -6.45
C TRP A 75 13.01 11.52 -7.76
N ARG A 76 13.87 12.55 -7.73
CA ARG A 76 14.24 13.31 -8.92
C ARG A 76 14.91 12.43 -9.97
N ARG A 77 15.96 11.69 -9.61
CA ARG A 77 16.66 10.80 -10.54
C ARG A 77 15.76 9.72 -11.15
N ASN A 78 14.84 9.18 -10.35
CA ASN A 78 13.88 8.19 -10.84
C ASN A 78 12.84 8.84 -11.76
N ALA A 79 12.39 10.06 -11.48
CA ALA A 79 11.50 10.81 -12.35
C ALA A 79 12.17 11.15 -13.68
N ASP A 80 13.44 11.59 -13.66
CA ASP A 80 14.24 11.86 -14.87
C ASP A 80 14.36 10.60 -15.74
N LYS A 81 14.71 9.45 -15.16
CA LYS A 81 14.78 8.16 -15.89
C LYS A 81 13.44 7.79 -16.55
N ILE A 82 12.33 8.00 -15.86
CA ILE A 82 10.98 7.76 -16.39
C ILE A 82 10.71 8.72 -17.55
N ALA A 83 11.00 10.00 -17.37
CA ALA A 83 10.78 11.03 -18.39
C ALA A 83 11.56 10.75 -19.67
N ASP A 84 12.82 10.34 -19.57
CA ASP A 84 13.65 9.98 -20.71
C ASP A 84 13.07 8.78 -21.48
N ALA A 85 12.59 7.76 -20.75
CA ALA A 85 11.94 6.61 -21.38
C ALA A 85 10.62 6.99 -22.09
N VAL A 86 9.80 7.84 -21.48
CA VAL A 86 8.54 8.29 -22.08
C VAL A 86 8.74 9.09 -23.36
N ARG A 87 9.89 9.74 -23.51
CA ARG A 87 10.25 10.48 -24.74
C ARG A 87 10.70 9.60 -25.90
N THR A 88 11.18 8.40 -25.59
CA THR A 88 11.69 7.45 -26.59
C THR A 88 10.73 6.32 -26.91
N GLU A 89 9.92 5.91 -25.94
CA GLU A 89 9.01 4.77 -26.02
C GLU A 89 7.54 5.20 -25.93
N LYS A 90 6.65 4.40 -26.55
CA LYS A 90 5.22 4.74 -26.64
C LYS A 90 4.41 4.26 -25.45
N ARG A 91 4.80 3.11 -24.84
CA ARG A 91 4.03 2.43 -23.79
C ARG A 91 4.89 2.20 -22.55
N VAL A 92 4.99 3.23 -21.74
CA VAL A 92 5.78 3.26 -20.51
C VAL A 92 4.87 3.11 -19.31
N ILE A 93 5.17 2.15 -18.42
CA ILE A 93 4.40 1.85 -17.22
C ILE A 93 5.27 2.01 -15.99
N TYR A 94 4.71 2.61 -14.96
CA TYR A 94 5.22 2.56 -13.59
C TYR A 94 4.27 1.71 -12.74
N LEU A 95 4.81 0.70 -12.05
CA LEU A 95 4.03 -0.19 -11.18
C LEU A 95 4.02 0.30 -9.73
N THR A 96 2.95 0.03 -9.02
CA THR A 96 2.89 0.18 -7.56
C THR A 96 2.01 -0.88 -6.92
N VAL A 97 2.40 -1.38 -5.75
CA VAL A 97 1.58 -2.31 -4.96
C VAL A 97 0.35 -1.58 -4.42
N GLY A 98 -0.79 -2.23 -4.40
CA GLY A 98 -2.07 -1.65 -3.96
C GLY A 98 -2.60 -0.62 -4.94
N ASP A 99 -2.95 0.54 -4.43
CA ASP A 99 -3.48 1.67 -5.18
C ASP A 99 -2.49 2.85 -5.21
N PRO A 100 -2.30 3.52 -6.36
CA PRO A 100 -1.38 4.66 -6.49
C PRO A 100 -1.69 5.85 -5.58
N ALA A 101 -2.97 6.03 -5.18
CA ALA A 101 -3.40 7.16 -4.37
C ALA A 101 -3.24 6.92 -2.86
N LEU A 102 -2.95 5.66 -2.42
CA LEU A 102 -2.91 5.32 -1.00
C LEU A 102 -1.50 4.93 -0.54
N TYR A 103 -0.80 5.84 0.14
CA TYR A 103 0.55 5.65 0.72
C TYR A 103 1.59 5.02 -0.22
N SER A 104 1.47 5.33 -1.51
CA SER A 104 2.37 4.88 -2.56
C SER A 104 3.57 5.82 -2.72
N THR A 105 4.73 5.26 -3.07
CA THR A 105 5.91 6.04 -3.48
C THR A 105 5.68 6.80 -4.78
N TRP A 106 4.68 6.40 -5.57
CA TRP A 106 4.25 7.08 -6.79
C TRP A 106 4.01 8.57 -6.59
N ILE A 107 3.41 8.98 -5.46
CA ILE A 107 3.07 10.39 -5.20
C ILE A 107 4.30 11.31 -5.26
N TYR A 108 5.47 10.83 -4.86
CA TYR A 108 6.71 11.60 -4.90
C TYR A 108 7.24 11.71 -6.33
N ILE A 109 7.19 10.61 -7.09
CA ILE A 109 7.55 10.59 -8.53
C ILE A 109 6.61 11.49 -9.32
N HIS A 110 5.31 11.41 -9.07
CA HIS A 110 4.30 12.24 -9.74
C HIS A 110 4.57 13.73 -9.53
N ARG A 111 4.90 14.14 -8.29
CA ARG A 111 5.25 15.54 -7.98
C ARG A 111 6.51 16.00 -8.72
N GLU A 112 7.55 15.18 -8.79
CA GLU A 112 8.77 15.50 -9.52
C GLU A 112 8.51 15.59 -11.05
N LEU A 113 7.71 14.68 -11.60
CA LEU A 113 7.32 14.74 -13.01
C LEU A 113 6.50 16.00 -13.33
N GLN A 114 5.50 16.32 -12.51
CA GLN A 114 4.70 17.53 -12.71
C GLN A 114 5.55 18.82 -12.65
N LYS A 115 6.55 18.85 -11.77
CA LYS A 115 7.43 20.02 -11.59
C LYS A 115 8.44 20.18 -12.70
N ASN A 116 9.08 19.09 -13.15
CA ASN A 116 10.26 19.16 -13.99
C ASN A 116 10.01 18.63 -15.42
N HIS A 117 8.91 17.90 -15.66
CA HIS A 117 8.57 17.22 -16.92
C HIS A 117 7.07 17.36 -17.23
N SER A 118 6.54 18.58 -17.17
CA SER A 118 5.10 18.88 -17.37
C SER A 118 4.59 18.59 -18.78
N ASP A 119 5.48 18.31 -19.72
CA ASP A 119 5.19 17.86 -21.08
C ASP A 119 4.68 16.42 -21.16
N ILE A 120 4.80 15.65 -20.07
CA ILE A 120 4.39 14.24 -20.02
C ILE A 120 2.94 14.15 -19.55
N GLU A 121 2.09 13.56 -20.38
CA GLU A 121 0.73 13.17 -19.98
C GLU A 121 0.79 11.93 -19.06
N ILE A 122 0.06 11.99 -17.96
CA ILE A 122 0.05 10.92 -16.95
C ILE A 122 -1.36 10.40 -16.77
N ASP A 123 -1.54 9.09 -16.97
CA ASP A 123 -2.74 8.35 -16.58
C ASP A 123 -2.48 7.51 -15.34
N ILE A 124 -3.42 7.55 -14.40
CA ILE A 124 -3.39 6.72 -13.19
C ILE A 124 -4.46 5.66 -13.28
N VAL A 125 -4.03 4.40 -13.17
CA VAL A 125 -4.93 3.23 -13.15
C VAL A 125 -5.03 2.75 -11.70
N PRO A 126 -6.22 2.80 -11.08
CA PRO A 126 -6.39 2.38 -9.70
C PRO A 126 -6.14 0.89 -9.53
N GLY A 127 -5.79 0.49 -8.32
CA GLY A 127 -5.67 -0.89 -7.87
C GLY A 127 -6.44 -1.13 -6.58
N ILE A 128 -6.69 -2.40 -6.24
CA ILE A 128 -7.33 -2.75 -4.97
C ILE A 128 -6.33 -2.53 -3.84
N ALA A 129 -6.68 -1.69 -2.87
CA ALA A 129 -5.86 -1.53 -1.67
C ALA A 129 -5.99 -2.76 -0.76
N SER A 130 -4.89 -3.12 -0.08
CA SER A 130 -4.81 -4.34 0.75
C SER A 130 -5.89 -4.44 1.82
N MET A 131 -6.36 -3.32 2.37
CA MET A 131 -7.44 -3.30 3.37
C MET A 131 -8.78 -3.81 2.80
N PHE A 132 -9.08 -3.57 1.53
CA PHE A 132 -10.31 -4.08 0.91
C PHE A 132 -10.19 -5.58 0.61
N ALA A 133 -9.02 -6.05 0.20
CA ALA A 133 -8.77 -7.49 0.06
C ALA A 133 -8.88 -8.20 1.41
N PHE A 134 -8.28 -7.62 2.47
CA PHE A 134 -8.44 -8.11 3.83
C PHE A 134 -9.92 -8.21 4.24
N ALA A 135 -10.70 -7.14 4.07
CA ALA A 135 -12.11 -7.11 4.45
C ALA A 135 -12.95 -8.18 3.72
N ALA A 136 -12.68 -8.37 2.42
CA ALA A 136 -13.34 -9.41 1.63
C ALA A 136 -13.01 -10.83 2.13
N GLN A 137 -11.74 -11.13 2.43
CA GLN A 137 -11.31 -12.42 2.97
C GLN A 137 -11.84 -12.65 4.39
N ALA A 138 -11.83 -11.60 5.23
CA ALA A 138 -12.40 -11.64 6.58
C ALA A 138 -13.95 -11.71 6.59
N LYS A 139 -14.59 -11.53 5.43
CA LYS A 139 -16.05 -11.45 5.28
C LYS A 139 -16.68 -10.41 6.23
N MET A 140 -16.01 -9.27 6.37
CA MET A 140 -16.45 -8.19 7.24
C MET A 140 -16.71 -6.90 6.47
N SER A 141 -17.71 -6.15 6.88
CA SER A 141 -17.89 -4.76 6.45
C SER A 141 -16.93 -3.86 7.24
N LEU A 142 -16.19 -3.00 6.54
CA LEU A 142 -15.37 -1.99 7.21
C LEU A 142 -16.22 -0.89 7.83
N VAL A 143 -17.30 -0.47 7.15
CA VAL A 143 -18.25 0.54 7.61
C VAL A 143 -19.64 0.23 7.09
N GLU A 144 -20.67 0.60 7.85
CA GLU A 144 -22.08 0.47 7.49
C GLU A 144 -22.84 1.77 7.87
N GLY A 145 -23.84 2.10 7.06
CA GLY A 145 -24.70 3.27 7.33
C GLY A 145 -23.92 4.58 7.46
N ASP A 146 -23.92 5.15 8.64
CA ASP A 146 -23.25 6.41 9.00
C ASP A 146 -21.92 6.22 9.74
N GLU A 147 -21.45 4.98 9.86
CA GLU A 147 -20.16 4.67 10.45
C GLU A 147 -19.00 5.36 9.72
N THR A 148 -17.99 5.72 10.47
CA THR A 148 -16.80 6.42 9.99
C THR A 148 -15.56 5.53 9.99
N LEU A 149 -14.70 5.71 8.99
CA LEU A 149 -13.45 4.97 8.80
C LEU A 149 -12.25 5.90 8.85
N ALA A 150 -11.25 5.55 9.64
CA ALA A 150 -9.94 6.16 9.57
C ALA A 150 -8.88 5.18 9.09
N ILE A 151 -7.93 5.66 8.28
CA ILE A 151 -6.76 4.91 7.81
C ILE A 151 -5.51 5.60 8.35
N VAL A 152 -4.76 4.88 9.17
CA VAL A 152 -3.56 5.38 9.86
C VAL A 152 -2.32 4.65 9.33
N PRO A 153 -1.38 5.36 8.68
CA PRO A 153 -0.12 4.76 8.26
C PRO A 153 0.87 4.85 9.41
N ALA A 154 1.26 3.77 9.99
CA ALA A 154 2.23 3.67 11.08
C ALA A 154 1.93 4.58 12.30
N CYS A 155 2.09 4.08 13.50
CA CYS A 155 1.73 4.80 14.74
C CYS A 155 2.90 5.58 15.33
N TYR A 156 3.50 6.50 14.56
CA TYR A 156 4.63 7.31 15.04
C TYR A 156 4.24 8.34 16.12
N ASP A 157 2.96 8.74 16.16
CA ASP A 157 2.39 9.71 17.09
C ASP A 157 1.13 9.08 17.72
N LEU A 158 1.29 8.43 18.84
CA LEU A 158 0.21 7.71 19.52
C LEU A 158 -0.92 8.63 20.00
N ASP A 159 -0.62 9.88 20.40
CA ASP A 159 -1.64 10.83 20.87
C ASP A 159 -2.57 11.21 19.72
N ARG A 160 -2.01 11.48 18.54
CA ARG A 160 -2.79 11.75 17.32
C ARG A 160 -3.60 10.52 16.90
N VAL A 161 -3.02 9.34 16.99
CA VAL A 161 -3.72 8.07 16.68
C VAL A 161 -4.87 7.85 17.65
N LYS A 162 -4.65 8.10 18.95
CA LYS A 162 -5.67 8.00 20.00
C LYS A 162 -6.85 8.93 19.72
N GLN A 163 -6.60 10.18 19.36
CA GLN A 163 -7.66 11.14 18.99
C GLN A 163 -8.47 10.66 17.78
N THR A 164 -7.77 10.17 16.74
CA THR A 164 -8.39 9.63 15.52
C THR A 164 -9.27 8.41 15.87
N ALA A 165 -8.74 7.45 16.60
CA ALA A 165 -9.46 6.22 16.98
C ALA A 165 -10.68 6.49 17.86
N ASN A 166 -10.61 7.50 18.72
CA ASN A 166 -11.75 7.91 19.56
C ASN A 166 -12.95 8.39 18.73
N SER A 167 -12.71 9.05 17.61
CA SER A 167 -13.75 9.69 16.77
C SER A 167 -14.23 8.85 15.59
N CYS A 168 -13.74 7.62 15.43
CA CYS A 168 -14.12 6.75 14.32
C CYS A 168 -14.66 5.41 14.82
N ASP A 169 -15.51 4.77 14.01
CA ASP A 169 -16.10 3.46 14.32
C ASP A 169 -15.15 2.33 13.90
N THR A 170 -14.42 2.54 12.81
CA THR A 170 -13.39 1.62 12.33
C THR A 170 -12.08 2.34 12.11
N VAL A 171 -10.99 1.75 12.57
CA VAL A 171 -9.63 2.24 12.30
C VAL A 171 -8.80 1.14 11.66
N ILE A 172 -8.16 1.50 10.55
CA ILE A 172 -7.23 0.63 9.85
C ILE A 172 -5.81 1.15 10.04
N PHE A 173 -4.95 0.32 10.61
CA PHE A 173 -3.54 0.59 10.79
C PHE A 173 -2.75 -0.11 9.70
N LEU A 174 -1.93 0.63 8.95
CA LEU A 174 -1.08 0.10 7.89
C LEU A 174 0.39 0.22 8.28
N LYS A 175 1.18 -0.82 8.00
CA LYS A 175 2.64 -0.83 8.20
C LYS A 175 3.07 -0.68 9.67
N ASP A 176 2.28 -1.22 10.60
CA ASP A 176 2.33 -0.88 12.02
C ASP A 176 2.82 -1.99 12.96
N GLY A 177 3.41 -3.05 12.43
CA GLY A 177 3.81 -4.22 13.24
C GLY A 177 4.60 -3.92 14.51
N ARG A 178 5.41 -2.84 14.53
CA ARG A 178 6.24 -2.47 15.69
C ARG A 178 5.48 -1.84 16.85
N TYR A 179 4.28 -1.31 16.59
CA TYR A 179 3.47 -0.60 17.60
C TYR A 179 2.25 -1.39 18.02
N PHE A 180 2.18 -2.67 17.64
CA PHE A 180 1.04 -3.53 17.88
C PHE A 180 0.55 -3.48 19.33
N ASP A 181 1.43 -3.76 20.30
CA ASP A 181 1.07 -3.82 21.71
C ASP A 181 0.54 -2.46 22.21
N SER A 182 1.21 -1.38 21.83
CA SER A 182 0.79 -0.02 22.21
C SER A 182 -0.57 0.36 21.62
N VAL A 183 -0.86 -0.11 20.39
CA VAL A 183 -2.15 0.15 19.73
C VAL A 183 -3.26 -0.66 20.41
N ILE A 184 -3.03 -1.92 20.74
CA ILE A 184 -4.03 -2.75 21.44
C ILE A 184 -4.42 -2.15 22.78
N GLU A 185 -3.46 -1.70 23.58
CA GLU A 185 -3.74 -1.04 24.87
C GLU A 185 -4.47 0.30 24.67
N MET A 186 -4.04 1.09 23.70
CA MET A 186 -4.66 2.38 23.38
C MET A 186 -6.12 2.22 22.92
N LEU A 187 -6.45 1.19 22.14
CA LEU A 187 -7.82 0.96 21.66
C LEU A 187 -8.82 0.77 22.84
N ALA A 188 -8.41 0.08 23.90
CA ALA A 188 -9.22 -0.08 25.10
C ALA A 188 -9.54 1.26 25.79
N ASP A 189 -8.61 2.23 25.72
CA ASP A 189 -8.78 3.57 26.31
C ASP A 189 -9.75 4.47 25.52
N VAL A 190 -10.00 4.18 24.24
CA VAL A 190 -10.75 5.06 23.33
C VAL A 190 -12.08 4.48 22.86
N GLY A 191 -12.72 3.68 23.71
CA GLY A 191 -14.11 3.25 23.49
C GLY A 191 -14.27 2.01 22.60
N PHE A 192 -13.17 1.28 22.31
CA PHE A 192 -13.29 -0.07 21.78
C PHE A 192 -13.57 -1.03 22.94
N ALA A 193 -14.75 -1.64 22.95
CA ALA A 193 -15.15 -2.59 23.98
C ALA A 193 -14.29 -3.87 23.89
N ASP A 194 -14.23 -4.64 24.97
CA ASP A 194 -13.47 -5.89 25.06
C ASP A 194 -13.86 -6.91 23.97
N ASP A 195 -15.08 -6.89 23.49
CA ASP A 195 -15.59 -7.74 22.41
C ASP A 195 -15.53 -7.09 21.01
N SER A 196 -14.93 -5.91 20.89
CA SER A 196 -14.62 -5.29 19.58
C SER A 196 -13.76 -6.22 18.75
N MET A 197 -14.06 -6.28 17.44
CA MET A 197 -13.33 -7.15 16.51
C MET A 197 -12.03 -6.52 16.05
N ILE A 198 -10.95 -7.26 16.22
CA ILE A 198 -9.61 -6.91 15.74
C ILE A 198 -9.18 -7.93 14.70
N GLY A 199 -8.99 -7.46 13.48
CA GLY A 199 -8.44 -8.27 12.40
C GLY A 199 -6.98 -7.91 12.16
N ILE A 200 -6.13 -8.91 12.01
CA ILE A 200 -4.70 -8.74 11.77
C ILE A 200 -4.32 -9.57 10.56
N ALA A 201 -3.59 -8.99 9.62
CA ALA A 201 -3.04 -9.74 8.51
C ALA A 201 -1.62 -9.30 8.17
N GLN A 202 -0.85 -10.23 7.62
CA GLN A 202 0.47 -10.00 7.04
C GLN A 202 0.49 -10.59 5.64
N ASP A 203 1.16 -9.90 4.72
CA ASP A 203 1.34 -10.35 3.34
C ASP A 203 0.00 -10.69 2.65
N VAL A 204 -1.02 -9.80 2.81
CA VAL A 204 -2.39 -10.00 2.29
C VAL A 204 -2.38 -10.33 0.80
N SER A 205 -3.07 -11.41 0.42
CA SER A 205 -3.17 -11.90 -0.95
C SER A 205 -1.84 -12.35 -1.58
N VAL A 206 -0.81 -12.61 -0.77
CA VAL A 206 0.48 -13.17 -1.22
C VAL A 206 0.68 -14.56 -0.62
N THR A 207 1.47 -15.40 -1.27
CA THR A 207 1.82 -16.72 -0.73
C THR A 207 2.47 -16.58 0.64
N GLY A 208 1.92 -17.26 1.63
CA GLY A 208 2.37 -17.17 3.03
C GLY A 208 1.59 -16.11 3.85
N GLU A 209 0.47 -15.63 3.32
CA GLU A 209 -0.46 -14.78 4.06
C GLU A 209 -0.79 -15.36 5.43
N ILE A 210 -0.80 -14.51 6.44
CA ILE A 210 -1.30 -14.82 7.77
C ILE A 210 -2.45 -13.87 8.07
N MET A 211 -3.63 -14.41 8.38
CA MET A 211 -4.77 -13.62 8.79
C MET A 211 -5.40 -14.20 10.05
N LYS A 212 -5.73 -13.32 11.01
CA LYS A 212 -6.37 -13.70 12.27
C LYS A 212 -7.43 -12.67 12.65
N MET A 213 -8.59 -13.17 13.04
CA MET A 213 -9.65 -12.38 13.68
C MET A 213 -9.69 -12.71 15.16
N SER A 214 -9.78 -11.72 16.02
CA SER A 214 -9.79 -11.87 17.48
C SER A 214 -10.67 -10.80 18.12
N LYS A 215 -11.07 -10.99 19.38
CA LYS A 215 -11.61 -9.91 20.18
C LYS A 215 -10.49 -9.08 20.76
N LEU A 216 -10.75 -7.83 21.10
CA LEU A 216 -9.77 -6.95 21.75
C LEU A 216 -9.27 -7.56 23.07
N SER A 217 -10.18 -8.13 23.88
CA SER A 217 -9.85 -8.83 25.13
C SER A 217 -8.81 -9.95 24.95
N ASP A 218 -8.90 -10.68 23.85
CA ASP A 218 -8.02 -11.83 23.57
C ASP A 218 -6.59 -11.41 23.19
N LEU A 219 -6.40 -10.15 22.85
CA LEU A 219 -5.11 -9.59 22.41
C LEU A 219 -4.39 -8.78 23.49
N ARG A 220 -5.12 -8.31 24.51
CA ARG A 220 -4.53 -7.54 25.61
C ARG A 220 -3.55 -8.39 26.41
N GLY A 221 -2.38 -7.80 26.70
CA GLY A 221 -1.30 -8.48 27.42
C GLY A 221 -0.55 -9.55 26.61
N ILE A 222 -0.95 -9.82 25.37
CA ILE A 222 -0.19 -10.70 24.48
C ILE A 222 0.90 -9.84 23.80
N LYS A 223 2.16 -10.17 24.01
CA LYS A 223 3.26 -9.52 23.27
C LYS A 223 3.23 -9.99 21.82
N GLY A 224 2.80 -9.09 20.94
CA GLY A 224 2.77 -9.34 19.50
C GLY A 224 4.14 -9.03 18.88
N ASN A 225 4.79 -10.01 18.28
CA ASN A 225 5.97 -9.78 17.46
C ASN A 225 5.57 -9.72 15.98
N THR A 226 5.08 -8.55 15.52
CA THR A 226 4.66 -8.33 14.14
C THR A 226 5.60 -7.35 13.45
N GLU A 227 6.89 -7.65 13.41
CA GLU A 227 7.91 -6.78 12.78
C GLU A 227 7.77 -6.65 11.25
N LYS A 228 6.81 -7.35 10.63
CA LYS A 228 6.65 -7.32 9.18
C LYS A 228 6.05 -6.00 8.69
N TYR A 229 6.72 -5.40 7.73
CA TYR A 229 6.33 -4.13 7.11
C TYR A 229 4.95 -4.17 6.42
N PHE A 230 4.56 -5.30 5.83
CA PHE A 230 3.26 -5.48 5.17
C PHE A 230 2.20 -6.03 6.14
N SER A 231 2.04 -5.36 7.26
CA SER A 231 0.98 -5.68 8.22
C SER A 231 -0.20 -4.75 8.09
N ILE A 232 -1.39 -5.29 8.30
CA ILE A 232 -2.65 -4.57 8.43
C ILE A 232 -3.27 -4.97 9.76
N MET A 233 -3.75 -4.01 10.53
CA MET A 233 -4.67 -4.24 11.61
C MET A 233 -5.94 -3.44 11.37
N VAL A 234 -7.08 -4.08 11.51
CA VAL A 234 -8.40 -3.45 11.44
C VAL A 234 -9.04 -3.58 12.81
N ALA A 235 -9.38 -2.47 13.41
CA ALA A 235 -10.17 -2.42 14.66
C ALA A 235 -11.53 -1.84 14.34
N LYS A 236 -12.61 -2.59 14.59
CA LYS A 236 -13.99 -2.15 14.43
C LYS A 236 -14.71 -2.17 15.77
N LYS A 237 -15.28 -1.03 16.19
CA LYS A 237 -16.15 -0.94 17.34
C LYS A 237 -17.35 -1.87 17.16
N LYS A 238 -17.80 -2.46 18.23
CA LYS A 238 -19.07 -3.18 18.21
C LYS A 238 -20.18 -2.15 18.30
N ASN A 239 -21.00 -2.09 17.28
CA ASN A 239 -22.26 -1.34 17.37
C ASN A 239 -23.22 -2.10 18.28
N GLY A 240 -23.85 -1.38 19.20
CA GLY A 240 -24.80 -1.94 20.16
C GLY A 240 -26.10 -2.45 19.53
#